data_d71de601013423b02e3f5241e674b561
#
_entry.id   d71de601013423b02e3f5241e674b561
#
_cell.length_a   1.000
_cell.length_b   1.000
_cell.length_c   1.000
_cell.angle_alpha   90.00
_cell.angle_beta   90.00
_cell.angle_gamma   90.00
#
_symmetry.space_group_name_H-M   'P 1'
#
loop_
_entity.id
_entity.type
_entity.pdbx_description
1 polymer ?
#
loop_
_entity_poly.entity_id
_entity_poly.type
_entity_poly.pdbx_seq_one_letter_code
_entity_poly.pdbx_strand_id
1 'polypeptide(L)'
;LDGAGSAGAATDDPTVNAAVAEEAERSRVFCARADDRSASSVWTPAVGRQGDLVVGVHGGGDPQRAVGVRDAVLAGLTDGSIRDRTARETPGGRPGSVVLVGGGPGDPGLITVRGQQAVSQADVVVADHLAPQSLLASLPAEVEVIDASKLPRGRYMAQEQINTLLVQHARAGRRVVRLKGGDPFVFGRGMEELEACVVAGVPVEVVPGVTSAIGVPGLAGIPVTPRGLTHEVVVVSGHVPPGHPQSLVDWEALGRLRGTIVVLMGV
;
A
#
# COMPACT_ATOMS: atom_id res chain seq x y z
N LEU A 1 -0.68 18.59 47.46
CA LEU A 1 -1.14 18.03 46.17
C LEU A 1 -2.55 17.47 46.21
N ASP A 2 -3.37 17.92 47.17
CA ASP A 2 -4.74 17.46 47.33
C ASP A 2 -5.56 17.73 46.06
N GLY A 3 -6.15 16.66 45.47
CA GLY A 3 -6.96 16.75 44.28
C GLY A 3 -6.20 16.84 42.95
N ALA A 4 -4.88 16.82 42.95
CA ALA A 4 -4.07 16.80 41.74
C ALA A 4 -4.04 15.40 41.13
N GLY A 5 -4.25 15.28 39.82
CA GLY A 5 -4.11 14.01 39.09
C GLY A 5 -2.64 13.70 38.73
N SER A 6 -1.81 14.72 38.57
CA SER A 6 -0.38 14.61 38.28
C SER A 6 0.39 15.85 38.75
N ALA A 7 1.69 15.71 39.02
CA ALA A 7 2.62 16.77 39.34
C ALA A 7 3.78 16.79 38.36
N GLY A 8 4.31 17.97 38.06
CA GLY A 8 5.54 18.16 37.29
C GLY A 8 6.59 18.85 38.14
N ALA A 9 7.78 18.26 38.27
CA ALA A 9 8.94 18.84 38.93
C ALA A 9 9.97 19.23 37.86
N ALA A 10 10.10 20.52 37.58
CA ALA A 10 10.90 21.07 36.48
C ALA A 10 11.60 22.36 36.91
N THR A 11 12.17 22.37 38.09
CA THR A 11 13.04 23.46 38.58
C THR A 11 14.49 23.15 38.20
N ASP A 12 15.34 24.16 38.34
CA ASP A 12 16.79 24.04 38.18
C ASP A 12 17.49 23.45 39.41
N ASP A 13 16.77 23.27 40.54
CA ASP A 13 17.27 22.63 41.77
C ASP A 13 16.81 21.16 41.86
N PRO A 14 17.72 20.17 41.70
CA PRO A 14 17.38 18.75 41.83
C PRO A 14 16.81 18.35 43.20
N THR A 15 17.17 19.10 44.27
CA THR A 15 16.70 18.83 45.63
C THR A 15 15.21 19.17 45.75
N VAL A 16 14.81 20.29 45.17
CA VAL A 16 13.38 20.68 45.08
C VAL A 16 12.59 19.69 44.24
N ASN A 17 13.12 19.26 43.10
CA ASN A 17 12.48 18.28 42.24
C ASN A 17 12.30 16.93 42.94
N ALA A 18 13.28 16.49 43.73
CA ALA A 18 13.20 15.29 44.55
C ALA A 18 12.12 15.42 45.63
N ALA A 19 12.06 16.52 46.35
CA ALA A 19 11.06 16.76 47.39
C ALA A 19 9.62 16.78 46.80
N VAL A 20 9.43 17.33 45.60
CA VAL A 20 8.13 17.29 44.90
C VAL A 20 7.74 15.87 44.54
N ALA A 21 8.69 15.05 44.08
CA ALA A 21 8.44 13.66 43.75
C ALA A 21 8.06 12.81 44.98
N GLU A 22 8.78 13.01 46.13
CA GLU A 22 8.46 12.34 47.38
C GLU A 22 7.06 12.73 47.90
N GLU A 23 6.69 14.00 47.79
CA GLU A 23 5.37 14.48 48.17
C GLU A 23 4.30 13.91 47.27
N ALA A 24 4.55 13.81 45.95
CA ALA A 24 3.63 13.19 45.01
C ALA A 24 3.41 11.70 45.33
N GLU A 25 4.47 10.97 45.69
CA GLU A 25 4.38 9.57 46.09
C GLU A 25 3.54 9.40 47.34
N ARG A 26 3.78 10.23 48.38
CA ARG A 26 2.99 10.22 49.63
C ARG A 26 1.49 10.52 49.35
N SER A 27 1.23 11.44 48.43
CA SER A 27 -0.13 11.83 48.03
C SER A 27 -0.75 10.89 47.01
N ARG A 28 -0.04 9.84 46.53
CA ARG A 28 -0.46 8.90 45.46
C ARG A 28 -0.79 9.63 44.15
N VAL A 29 0.00 10.64 43.80
CA VAL A 29 -0.11 11.43 42.60
C VAL A 29 1.05 11.08 41.66
N PHE A 30 0.79 10.93 40.38
CA PHE A 30 1.86 10.72 39.40
C PHE A 30 2.79 11.95 39.32
N CYS A 31 4.11 11.71 39.27
CA CYS A 31 5.09 12.78 39.16
C CYS A 31 6.03 12.55 37.97
N ALA A 32 6.15 13.58 37.12
CA ALA A 32 7.18 13.67 36.08
C ALA A 32 8.31 14.61 36.54
N ARG A 33 9.54 14.11 36.57
CA ARG A 33 10.75 14.92 36.84
C ARG A 33 11.45 15.26 35.55
N ALA A 34 11.77 16.51 35.33
CA ALA A 34 12.51 16.99 34.16
C ALA A 34 14.02 16.71 34.25
N ASP A 35 14.58 16.69 35.47
CA ASP A 35 15.98 16.48 35.75
C ASP A 35 16.39 15.02 35.92
N ASP A 36 15.48 14.17 36.44
CA ASP A 36 15.76 12.75 36.66
C ASP A 36 14.56 11.90 36.20
N ARG A 37 14.73 11.34 35.03
CA ARG A 37 13.74 10.51 34.42
C ARG A 37 13.52 9.18 35.16
N SER A 38 14.56 8.60 35.75
CA SER A 38 14.47 7.32 36.45
C SER A 38 13.66 7.43 37.75
N ALA A 39 13.59 8.64 38.32
CA ALA A 39 12.79 8.99 39.46
C ALA A 39 11.38 9.52 39.13
N SER A 40 10.98 9.49 37.85
CA SER A 40 9.62 9.82 37.42
C SER A 40 8.70 8.61 37.54
N SER A 41 7.51 8.80 38.12
CA SER A 41 6.46 7.77 38.17
C SER A 41 5.53 7.78 36.94
N VAL A 42 5.64 8.80 36.10
CA VAL A 42 4.90 8.94 34.83
C VAL A 42 5.76 9.65 33.78
N TRP A 43 5.57 9.29 32.54
CA TRP A 43 6.23 9.93 31.42
C TRP A 43 5.24 10.47 30.41
N THR A 44 5.47 11.69 29.94
CA THR A 44 4.63 12.35 28.95
C THR A 44 4.95 11.78 27.55
N PRO A 45 3.98 11.20 26.83
CA PRO A 45 4.21 10.79 25.45
C PRO A 45 4.32 11.99 24.52
N ALA A 46 4.95 11.82 23.37
CA ALA A 46 4.81 12.76 22.27
C ALA A 46 3.38 12.61 21.71
N VAL A 47 2.56 13.66 21.83
CA VAL A 47 1.15 13.64 21.42
C VAL A 47 0.97 14.41 20.12
N GLY A 48 0.18 13.85 19.21
CA GLY A 48 -0.30 14.50 17.99
C GLY A 48 -1.78 14.26 17.78
N ARG A 49 -2.42 15.08 16.95
CA ARG A 49 -3.87 15.01 16.67
C ARG A 49 -4.13 15.08 15.18
N GLN A 50 -5.12 14.33 14.74
CA GLN A 50 -5.67 14.42 13.39
C GLN A 50 -7.19 14.24 13.50
N GLY A 51 -7.97 15.30 13.29
CA GLY A 51 -9.39 15.31 13.62
C GLY A 51 -9.61 14.94 15.10
N ASP A 52 -10.44 13.95 15.34
CA ASP A 52 -10.75 13.46 16.69
C ASP A 52 -9.73 12.41 17.20
N LEU A 53 -8.86 11.92 16.32
CA LEU A 53 -7.86 10.94 16.68
C LEU A 53 -6.68 11.58 17.43
N VAL A 54 -6.30 10.96 18.53
CA VAL A 54 -5.13 11.34 19.32
C VAL A 54 -4.10 10.24 19.26
N VAL A 55 -2.90 10.57 18.78
CA VAL A 55 -1.76 9.66 18.71
C VAL A 55 -0.78 10.01 19.82
N GLY A 56 -0.56 9.09 20.77
CA GLY A 56 0.44 9.21 21.83
C GLY A 56 1.57 8.20 21.61
N VAL A 57 2.81 8.66 21.55
CA VAL A 57 3.98 7.79 21.34
C VAL A 57 4.96 7.92 22.48
N HIS A 58 5.36 6.80 23.03
CA HIS A 58 6.41 6.70 24.03
C HIS A 58 7.70 6.14 23.41
N GLY A 59 8.77 6.91 23.40
CA GLY A 59 10.02 6.58 22.69
C GLY A 59 11.00 5.69 23.47
N GLY A 60 10.58 5.02 24.58
CA GLY A 60 11.48 4.19 25.40
C GLY A 60 12.60 5.04 26.06
N GLY A 61 12.44 6.35 26.17
CA GLY A 61 13.38 7.24 26.75
C GLY A 61 14.04 8.24 25.83
N ASP A 62 13.76 8.16 24.58
CA ASP A 62 14.23 9.11 23.58
C ASP A 62 13.04 9.96 23.10
N PRO A 63 12.99 11.26 23.52
CA PRO A 63 11.92 12.16 23.09
C PRO A 63 11.94 12.42 21.57
N GLN A 64 13.12 12.46 20.94
CA GLN A 64 13.22 12.70 19.49
C GLN A 64 12.68 11.53 18.71
N ARG A 65 12.96 10.31 19.16
CA ARG A 65 12.37 9.08 18.60
C ARG A 65 10.85 9.08 18.75
N ALA A 66 10.33 9.49 19.91
CA ALA A 66 8.89 9.58 20.15
C ALA A 66 8.21 10.56 19.18
N VAL A 67 8.81 11.74 18.99
CA VAL A 67 8.33 12.77 18.06
C VAL A 67 8.39 12.24 16.62
N GLY A 68 9.52 11.67 16.20
CA GLY A 68 9.67 11.15 14.82
C GLY A 68 8.66 10.05 14.48
N VAL A 69 8.40 9.12 15.40
CA VAL A 69 7.40 8.06 15.21
C VAL A 69 5.97 8.64 15.17
N ARG A 70 5.65 9.57 16.08
CA ARG A 70 4.35 10.27 16.07
C ARG A 70 4.11 10.99 14.73
N ASP A 71 5.10 11.72 14.24
CA ASP A 71 4.97 12.47 12.99
C ASP A 71 4.83 11.54 11.78
N ALA A 72 5.54 10.43 11.76
CA ALA A 72 5.39 9.40 10.73
C ALA A 72 3.98 8.78 10.73
N VAL A 73 3.43 8.50 11.91
CA VAL A 73 2.05 7.98 12.03
C VAL A 73 1.03 9.01 11.54
N LEU A 74 1.18 10.28 11.93
CA LEU A 74 0.27 11.35 11.48
C LEU A 74 0.37 11.57 9.96
N ALA A 75 1.57 11.53 9.40
CA ALA A 75 1.77 11.61 7.96
C ALA A 75 1.08 10.43 7.25
N GLY A 76 1.25 9.20 7.74
CA GLY A 76 0.61 8.02 7.19
C GLY A 76 -0.92 8.03 7.28
N LEU A 77 -1.48 8.63 8.32
CA LEU A 77 -2.93 8.87 8.42
C LEU A 77 -3.39 9.93 7.41
N THR A 78 -2.59 10.97 7.18
CA THR A 78 -2.91 12.06 6.25
C THR A 78 -2.86 11.61 4.80
N ASP A 79 -1.86 10.83 4.42
CA ASP A 79 -1.66 10.33 3.06
C ASP A 79 -2.44 9.03 2.79
N GLY A 80 -3.08 8.44 3.81
CA GLY A 80 -3.89 7.23 3.71
C GLY A 80 -3.10 5.93 3.67
N SER A 81 -1.77 5.96 3.91
CA SER A 81 -0.95 4.74 4.06
C SER A 81 -1.23 4.02 5.38
N ILE A 82 -1.67 4.76 6.40
CA ILE A 82 -2.26 4.22 7.63
C ILE A 82 -3.77 4.44 7.56
N ARG A 83 -4.54 3.36 7.65
CA ARG A 83 -5.99 3.42 7.61
C ARG A 83 -6.56 3.80 8.98
N ASP A 84 -7.26 4.93 9.05
CA ASP A 84 -8.18 5.20 10.15
C ASP A 84 -9.46 4.39 9.91
N ARG A 85 -9.57 3.23 10.56
CA ARG A 85 -10.81 2.44 10.57
C ARG A 85 -11.66 2.95 11.73
N THR A 86 -12.54 3.89 11.46
CA THR A 86 -13.66 4.13 12.37
C THR A 86 -14.48 2.83 12.45
N ALA A 87 -14.56 2.26 13.64
CA ALA A 87 -14.99 0.88 13.93
C ALA A 87 -16.46 0.56 13.61
N ARG A 88 -17.16 1.33 12.77
CA ARG A 88 -18.58 1.14 12.41
C ARG A 88 -18.95 1.74 11.06
N GLU A 89 -18.19 1.49 10.02
CA GLU A 89 -18.82 1.54 8.70
C GLU A 89 -19.53 0.18 8.49
N THR A 90 -20.81 0.16 8.80
CA THR A 90 -21.70 -0.98 8.56
C THR A 90 -21.56 -1.39 7.09
N PRO A 91 -21.36 -2.68 6.75
CA PRO A 91 -21.46 -3.15 5.39
C PRO A 91 -22.82 -2.71 4.81
N GLY A 92 -22.83 -1.87 3.76
CA GLY A 92 -24.05 -1.40 3.11
C GLY A 92 -24.26 0.11 3.09
N GLY A 93 -23.43 0.92 3.78
CA GLY A 93 -23.59 2.40 3.81
C GLY A 93 -22.94 3.16 2.66
N ARG A 94 -21.98 2.55 1.92
CA ARG A 94 -21.34 3.13 0.74
C ARG A 94 -21.51 2.21 -0.46
N PRO A 95 -21.67 2.77 -1.68
CA PRO A 95 -21.57 1.95 -2.87
C PRO A 95 -20.17 1.34 -2.93
N GLY A 96 -20.10 0.01 -3.12
CA GLY A 96 -18.83 -0.65 -3.33
C GLY A 96 -18.20 -0.22 -4.65
N SER A 97 -16.91 -0.46 -4.79
CA SER A 97 -16.13 -0.03 -5.95
C SER A 97 -15.03 -1.02 -6.27
N VAL A 98 -14.50 -0.94 -7.48
CA VAL A 98 -13.33 -1.70 -7.93
C VAL A 98 -12.20 -0.71 -8.26
N VAL A 99 -10.98 -1.03 -7.83
CA VAL A 99 -9.77 -0.32 -8.26
C VAL A 99 -8.83 -1.34 -8.90
N LEU A 100 -8.52 -1.14 -10.19
CA LEU A 100 -7.51 -1.93 -10.88
C LEU A 100 -6.15 -1.32 -10.59
N VAL A 101 -5.28 -2.03 -9.89
CA VAL A 101 -3.99 -1.50 -9.43
C VAL A 101 -2.84 -2.25 -10.08
N GLY A 102 -1.94 -1.52 -10.72
CA GLY A 102 -0.65 -2.03 -11.14
C GLY A 102 0.33 -2.13 -9.97
N GLY A 103 0.73 -3.35 -9.64
CA GLY A 103 1.64 -3.65 -8.54
C GLY A 103 3.12 -3.49 -8.87
N GLY A 104 3.45 -3.09 -10.10
CA GLY A 104 4.85 -2.97 -10.54
C GLY A 104 5.51 -4.30 -10.90
N PRO A 105 6.83 -4.30 -11.14
CA PRO A 105 7.56 -5.46 -11.67
C PRO A 105 7.92 -6.53 -10.62
N GLY A 106 7.41 -6.42 -9.40
CA GLY A 106 7.63 -7.39 -8.32
C GLY A 106 8.26 -6.80 -7.06
N ASP A 107 9.09 -5.76 -7.18
CA ASP A 107 9.62 -5.01 -6.04
C ASP A 107 8.47 -4.19 -5.39
N PRO A 108 8.15 -4.40 -4.10
CA PRO A 108 7.10 -3.67 -3.41
C PRO A 108 7.38 -2.16 -3.31
N GLY A 109 8.64 -1.73 -3.39
CA GLY A 109 9.03 -0.33 -3.46
C GLY A 109 8.68 0.37 -4.78
N LEU A 110 8.26 -0.39 -5.81
CA LEU A 110 7.87 0.13 -7.11
C LEU A 110 6.35 0.18 -7.33
N ILE A 111 5.56 -0.09 -6.32
CA ILE A 111 4.14 0.26 -6.37
C ILE A 111 3.98 1.78 -6.28
N THR A 112 3.02 2.33 -6.99
CA THR A 112 2.73 3.77 -6.88
C THR A 112 2.12 4.07 -5.50
N VAL A 113 2.35 5.29 -4.99
CA VAL A 113 1.73 5.75 -3.73
C VAL A 113 0.22 5.55 -3.75
N ARG A 114 -0.45 5.91 -4.87
CA ARG A 114 -1.88 5.73 -5.04
C ARG A 114 -2.30 4.25 -5.03
N GLY A 115 -1.49 3.38 -5.63
CA GLY A 115 -1.71 1.93 -5.60
C GLY A 115 -1.61 1.37 -4.19
N GLN A 116 -0.60 1.78 -3.43
CA GLN A 116 -0.43 1.37 -2.04
C GLN A 116 -1.60 1.85 -1.16
N GLN A 117 -2.05 3.10 -1.34
CA GLN A 117 -3.23 3.64 -0.66
C GLN A 117 -4.49 2.83 -0.98
N ALA A 118 -4.73 2.51 -2.26
CA ALA A 118 -5.88 1.70 -2.66
C ALA A 118 -5.84 0.32 -1.98
N VAL A 119 -4.69 -0.35 -1.99
CA VAL A 119 -4.49 -1.67 -1.37
C VAL A 119 -4.70 -1.62 0.15
N SER A 120 -4.16 -0.59 0.84
CA SER A 120 -4.34 -0.43 2.28
C SER A 120 -5.79 -0.17 2.70
N GLN A 121 -6.61 0.37 1.79
CA GLN A 121 -8.02 0.67 2.01
C GLN A 121 -8.97 -0.43 1.53
N ALA A 122 -8.47 -1.50 0.96
CA ALA A 122 -9.28 -2.59 0.42
C ALA A 122 -10.01 -3.38 1.52
N ASP A 123 -11.20 -3.87 1.20
CA ASP A 123 -11.89 -4.91 1.96
C ASP A 123 -11.60 -6.29 1.36
N VAL A 124 -11.34 -6.31 0.03
CA VAL A 124 -10.99 -7.50 -0.76
C VAL A 124 -9.87 -7.16 -1.73
N VAL A 125 -8.85 -7.98 -1.77
CA VAL A 125 -7.79 -7.92 -2.80
C VAL A 125 -7.86 -9.18 -3.65
N VAL A 126 -8.17 -9.02 -4.93
CA VAL A 126 -8.11 -10.08 -5.93
C VAL A 126 -6.78 -9.96 -6.66
N ALA A 127 -5.85 -10.87 -6.38
CA ALA A 127 -4.47 -10.81 -6.87
C ALA A 127 -4.17 -11.94 -7.86
N ASP A 128 -3.31 -11.69 -8.84
CA ASP A 128 -2.69 -12.74 -9.64
C ASP A 128 -1.32 -13.17 -9.06
N HIS A 129 -0.73 -14.21 -9.63
CA HIS A 129 0.56 -14.74 -9.14
C HIS A 129 1.76 -13.79 -9.38
N LEU A 130 1.60 -12.82 -10.28
CA LEU A 130 2.62 -11.80 -10.58
C LEU A 130 2.50 -10.58 -9.67
N ALA A 131 1.45 -10.51 -8.84
CA ALA A 131 1.31 -9.45 -7.85
C ALA A 131 2.42 -9.56 -6.78
N PRO A 132 2.91 -8.43 -6.23
CA PRO A 132 3.95 -8.44 -5.20
C PRO A 132 3.50 -9.21 -3.95
N GLN A 133 4.06 -10.40 -3.71
CA GLN A 133 3.65 -11.29 -2.60
C GLN A 133 3.96 -10.68 -1.22
N SER A 134 5.05 -9.92 -1.11
CA SER A 134 5.39 -9.21 0.14
C SER A 134 4.35 -8.16 0.51
N LEU A 135 3.73 -7.50 -0.48
CA LEU A 135 2.64 -6.56 -0.26
C LEU A 135 1.39 -7.29 0.26
N LEU A 136 1.04 -8.44 -0.33
CA LEU A 136 -0.09 -9.25 0.12
C LEU A 136 0.12 -9.77 1.56
N ALA A 137 1.34 -10.18 1.89
CA ALA A 137 1.70 -10.66 3.22
C ALA A 137 1.64 -9.57 4.31
N SER A 138 1.73 -8.30 3.94
CA SER A 138 1.64 -7.16 4.85
C SER A 138 0.22 -6.67 5.12
N LEU A 139 -0.78 -7.24 4.44
CA LEU A 139 -2.18 -6.85 4.60
C LEU A 139 -2.72 -7.25 5.99
N PRO A 140 -3.59 -6.44 6.59
CA PRO A 140 -4.30 -6.81 7.81
C PRO A 140 -5.13 -8.08 7.62
N ALA A 141 -5.28 -8.87 8.69
CA ALA A 141 -5.98 -10.15 8.67
C ALA A 141 -7.47 -10.04 8.26
N GLU A 142 -8.04 -8.84 8.37
CA GLU A 142 -9.43 -8.55 8.00
C GLU A 142 -9.62 -8.34 6.51
N VAL A 143 -8.54 -8.14 5.75
CA VAL A 143 -8.60 -8.00 4.28
C VAL A 143 -8.68 -9.39 3.68
N GLU A 144 -9.74 -9.66 2.95
CA GLU A 144 -9.88 -10.91 2.22
C GLU A 144 -8.96 -10.90 0.99
N VAL A 145 -8.05 -11.87 0.90
CA VAL A 145 -7.18 -12.03 -0.25
C VAL A 145 -7.64 -13.22 -1.08
N ILE A 146 -7.97 -12.96 -2.35
CA ILE A 146 -8.41 -13.98 -3.32
C ILE A 146 -7.32 -14.15 -4.37
N ASP A 147 -6.74 -15.34 -4.44
CA ASP A 147 -5.77 -15.69 -5.47
C ASP A 147 -6.51 -16.04 -6.79
N ALA A 148 -6.47 -15.12 -7.77
CA ALA A 148 -7.08 -15.29 -9.07
C ALA A 148 -6.27 -16.21 -10.02
N SER A 149 -5.07 -16.63 -9.61
CA SER A 149 -4.21 -17.50 -10.42
C SER A 149 -4.51 -18.98 -10.26
N LYS A 150 -5.21 -19.38 -9.19
CA LYS A 150 -5.39 -20.80 -8.84
C LYS A 150 -6.86 -21.17 -8.67
N LEU A 151 -7.32 -22.14 -9.46
CA LEU A 151 -8.49 -22.96 -9.15
C LEU A 151 -8.04 -24.31 -8.57
N PRO A 152 -8.90 -24.98 -7.79
CA PRO A 152 -8.64 -26.35 -7.39
C PRO A 152 -8.28 -27.23 -8.60
N ARG A 153 -7.27 -28.11 -8.44
CA ARG A 153 -6.72 -29.00 -9.47
C ARG A 153 -5.83 -28.34 -10.53
N GLY A 154 -5.16 -27.21 -10.23
CA GLY A 154 -4.15 -26.62 -11.11
C GLY A 154 -4.69 -25.92 -12.36
N ARG A 155 -5.97 -25.57 -12.39
CA ARG A 155 -6.57 -24.75 -13.46
C ARG A 155 -6.42 -23.27 -13.13
N TYR A 156 -6.20 -22.45 -14.16
CA TYR A 156 -6.27 -20.99 -14.02
C TYR A 156 -7.75 -20.54 -13.99
N MET A 157 -8.02 -19.51 -13.19
CA MET A 157 -9.35 -18.90 -13.17
C MET A 157 -9.62 -18.25 -14.53
N ALA A 158 -10.78 -18.54 -15.14
CA ALA A 158 -11.16 -17.90 -16.38
C ALA A 158 -11.42 -16.41 -16.16
N GLN A 159 -11.17 -15.58 -17.19
CA GLN A 159 -11.33 -14.13 -17.08
C GLN A 159 -12.75 -13.74 -16.66
N GLU A 160 -13.77 -14.43 -17.18
CA GLU A 160 -15.17 -14.20 -16.84
C GLU A 160 -15.46 -14.46 -15.36
N GLN A 161 -14.77 -15.41 -14.74
CA GLN A 161 -14.89 -15.69 -13.31
C GLN A 161 -14.25 -14.57 -12.47
N ILE A 162 -13.10 -14.04 -12.90
CA ILE A 162 -12.46 -12.90 -12.26
C ILE A 162 -13.40 -11.70 -12.34
N ASN A 163 -13.91 -11.39 -13.54
CA ASN A 163 -14.84 -10.28 -13.76
C ASN A 163 -16.08 -10.40 -12.86
N THR A 164 -16.64 -11.61 -12.76
CA THR A 164 -17.78 -11.91 -11.90
C THR A 164 -17.47 -11.67 -10.43
N LEU A 165 -16.31 -12.11 -9.93
CA LEU A 165 -15.88 -11.91 -8.55
C LEU A 165 -15.76 -10.41 -8.22
N LEU A 166 -15.10 -9.62 -9.09
CA LEU A 166 -14.94 -8.19 -8.89
C LEU A 166 -16.31 -7.51 -8.72
N VAL A 167 -17.23 -7.78 -9.64
CA VAL A 167 -18.58 -7.22 -9.64
C VAL A 167 -19.39 -7.67 -8.42
N GLN A 168 -19.34 -8.95 -8.05
CA GLN A 168 -20.07 -9.50 -6.90
C GLN A 168 -19.65 -8.84 -5.58
N HIS A 169 -18.35 -8.76 -5.33
CA HIS A 169 -17.85 -8.14 -4.11
C HIS A 169 -18.16 -6.65 -4.05
N ALA A 170 -18.03 -5.93 -5.17
CA ALA A 170 -18.37 -4.51 -5.22
C ALA A 170 -19.88 -4.29 -5.00
N ARG A 171 -20.78 -5.10 -5.60
CA ARG A 171 -22.22 -5.02 -5.35
C ARG A 171 -22.62 -5.32 -3.91
N ALA A 172 -21.78 -6.09 -3.19
CA ALA A 172 -21.93 -6.32 -1.76
C ALA A 172 -21.46 -5.11 -0.90
N GLY A 173 -21.16 -3.96 -1.50
CA GLY A 173 -20.74 -2.74 -0.81
C GLY A 173 -19.26 -2.71 -0.41
N ARG A 174 -18.44 -3.63 -0.97
CA ARG A 174 -17.02 -3.76 -0.61
C ARG A 174 -16.13 -2.93 -1.55
N ARG A 175 -15.01 -2.43 -1.01
CA ARG A 175 -13.91 -1.87 -1.80
C ARG A 175 -13.02 -2.99 -2.28
N VAL A 176 -13.07 -3.27 -3.57
CA VAL A 176 -12.31 -4.35 -4.20
C VAL A 176 -11.08 -3.78 -4.88
N VAL A 177 -9.92 -4.29 -4.57
CA VAL A 177 -8.70 -4.03 -5.33
C VAL A 177 -8.37 -5.24 -6.18
N ARG A 178 -8.28 -5.04 -7.49
CA ARG A 178 -7.69 -5.99 -8.42
C ARG A 178 -6.21 -5.67 -8.56
N LEU A 179 -5.35 -6.40 -7.86
CA LEU A 179 -3.90 -6.20 -7.87
C LEU A 179 -3.26 -7.07 -8.95
N LYS A 180 -2.59 -6.42 -9.91
CA LYS A 180 -1.99 -7.04 -11.08
C LYS A 180 -0.48 -6.81 -11.10
N GLY A 181 0.29 -7.75 -11.61
CA GLY A 181 1.72 -7.52 -11.89
C GLY A 181 1.91 -6.46 -12.98
N GLY A 182 2.96 -5.65 -12.90
CA GLY A 182 3.25 -4.58 -13.85
C GLY A 182 2.18 -3.49 -13.88
N ASP A 183 1.64 -3.23 -15.08
CA ASP A 183 0.56 -2.27 -15.35
C ASP A 183 -0.71 -2.98 -15.83
N PRO A 184 -1.91 -2.57 -15.40
CA PRO A 184 -3.16 -3.25 -15.76
C PRO A 184 -3.44 -3.29 -17.27
N PHE A 185 -2.96 -2.29 -18.03
CA PHE A 185 -3.24 -2.12 -19.46
C PHE A 185 -2.10 -2.55 -20.39
N VAL A 186 -0.95 -2.95 -19.82
CA VAL A 186 0.16 -3.50 -20.61
C VAL A 186 0.12 -5.03 -20.57
N PHE A 187 -0.55 -5.63 -21.55
CA PHE A 187 -0.81 -7.08 -21.66
C PHE A 187 -1.46 -7.72 -20.43
N GLY A 188 -2.10 -6.89 -19.60
CA GLY A 188 -2.71 -7.30 -18.33
C GLY A 188 -4.20 -7.59 -18.38
N ARG A 189 -4.87 -7.47 -19.54
CA ARG A 189 -6.33 -7.67 -19.73
C ARG A 189 -7.19 -6.75 -18.84
N GLY A 190 -6.62 -5.64 -18.33
CA GLY A 190 -7.34 -4.71 -17.46
C GLY A 190 -8.55 -4.06 -18.11
N MET A 191 -8.58 -3.93 -19.45
CA MET A 191 -9.72 -3.39 -20.18
C MET A 191 -10.96 -4.29 -20.05
N GLU A 192 -10.80 -5.61 -20.13
CA GLU A 192 -11.91 -6.58 -19.98
C GLU A 192 -12.51 -6.52 -18.56
N GLU A 193 -11.66 -6.33 -17.53
CA GLU A 193 -12.09 -6.18 -16.14
C GLU A 193 -12.82 -4.85 -15.91
N LEU A 194 -12.29 -3.76 -16.51
CA LEU A 194 -12.91 -2.44 -16.48
C LEU A 194 -14.28 -2.45 -17.14
N GLU A 195 -14.38 -2.97 -18.37
CA GLU A 195 -15.64 -3.06 -19.12
C GLU A 195 -16.71 -3.86 -18.37
N ALA A 196 -16.33 -4.97 -17.74
CA ALA A 196 -17.24 -5.76 -16.93
C ALA A 196 -17.82 -4.97 -15.75
N CYS A 197 -17.00 -4.15 -15.09
CA CYS A 197 -17.45 -3.28 -14.02
C CYS A 197 -18.39 -2.18 -14.53
N VAL A 198 -18.03 -1.52 -15.63
CA VAL A 198 -18.85 -0.46 -16.25
C VAL A 198 -20.22 -1.00 -16.67
N VAL A 199 -20.25 -2.14 -17.37
CA VAL A 199 -21.51 -2.80 -17.78
C VAL A 199 -22.37 -3.19 -16.57
N ALA A 200 -21.74 -3.58 -15.46
CA ALA A 200 -22.43 -3.92 -14.22
C ALA A 200 -22.90 -2.72 -13.41
N GLY A 201 -22.58 -1.47 -13.83
CA GLY A 201 -22.87 -0.24 -13.09
C GLY A 201 -22.05 -0.09 -11.80
N VAL A 202 -20.90 -0.77 -11.71
CA VAL A 202 -19.98 -0.69 -10.57
C VAL A 202 -18.96 0.43 -10.81
N PRO A 203 -18.77 1.36 -9.85
CA PRO A 203 -17.73 2.36 -9.94
C PRO A 203 -16.36 1.68 -10.04
N VAL A 204 -15.58 2.05 -11.05
CA VAL A 204 -14.26 1.47 -11.30
C VAL A 204 -13.24 2.56 -11.59
N GLU A 205 -12.04 2.40 -11.01
CA GLU A 205 -10.91 3.27 -11.19
C GLU A 205 -9.69 2.45 -11.62
N VAL A 206 -8.77 3.06 -12.40
CA VAL A 206 -7.50 2.44 -12.78
C VAL A 206 -6.35 3.25 -12.19
N VAL A 207 -5.48 2.56 -11.47
CA VAL A 207 -4.23 3.09 -10.96
C VAL A 207 -3.08 2.43 -11.72
N PRO A 208 -2.40 3.16 -12.62
CA PRO A 208 -1.27 2.63 -13.36
C PRO A 208 -0.16 2.09 -12.46
N GLY A 209 0.60 1.15 -12.98
CA GLY A 209 1.79 0.60 -12.34
C GLY A 209 3.03 0.73 -13.20
N VAL A 210 4.20 0.49 -12.61
CA VAL A 210 5.45 0.40 -13.37
C VAL A 210 5.44 -0.91 -14.17
N THR A 211 5.26 -0.79 -15.50
CA THR A 211 5.32 -1.98 -16.36
C THR A 211 6.69 -2.65 -16.30
N SER A 212 6.70 -4.00 -16.29
CA SER A 212 7.95 -4.78 -16.34
C SER A 212 8.78 -4.49 -17.58
N ALA A 213 8.15 -4.05 -18.67
CA ALA A 213 8.86 -3.65 -19.89
C ALA A 213 9.92 -2.55 -19.67
N ILE A 214 9.70 -1.69 -18.71
CA ILE A 214 10.61 -0.59 -18.36
C ILE A 214 11.26 -0.84 -17.00
N GLY A 215 10.48 -1.36 -16.03
CA GLY A 215 10.95 -1.56 -14.67
C GLY A 215 12.05 -2.60 -14.54
N VAL A 216 11.93 -3.75 -15.22
CA VAL A 216 12.93 -4.83 -15.14
C VAL A 216 14.28 -4.43 -15.76
N PRO A 217 14.34 -3.87 -16.99
CA PRO A 217 15.59 -3.35 -17.52
C PRO A 217 16.20 -2.26 -16.63
N GLY A 218 15.38 -1.35 -16.10
CA GLY A 218 15.83 -0.28 -15.20
C GLY A 218 16.48 -0.81 -13.93
N LEU A 219 15.89 -1.82 -13.28
CA LEU A 219 16.46 -2.50 -12.12
C LEU A 219 17.79 -3.21 -12.44
N ALA A 220 17.98 -3.67 -13.68
CA ALA A 220 19.20 -4.27 -14.16
C ALA A 220 20.25 -3.24 -14.65
N GLY A 221 19.96 -1.93 -14.56
CA GLY A 221 20.84 -0.88 -15.06
C GLY A 221 20.88 -0.78 -16.60
N ILE A 222 19.87 -1.33 -17.29
CA ILE A 222 19.78 -1.34 -18.76
C ILE A 222 18.83 -0.24 -19.20
N PRO A 223 19.32 0.85 -19.81
CA PRO A 223 18.44 1.88 -20.35
C PRO A 223 17.75 1.37 -21.63
N VAL A 224 16.44 1.55 -21.72
CA VAL A 224 15.67 1.17 -22.92
C VAL A 224 15.75 2.22 -24.03
N THR A 225 16.18 3.46 -23.71
CA THR A 225 16.38 4.56 -24.66
C THR A 225 17.73 5.24 -24.45
N PRO A 226 18.88 4.53 -24.64
CA PRO A 226 20.17 5.16 -24.45
C PRO A 226 20.42 6.24 -25.50
N ARG A 227 20.80 7.43 -25.03
CA ARG A 227 21.05 8.60 -25.89
C ARG A 227 22.12 8.29 -26.93
N GLY A 228 21.86 8.61 -28.18
CA GLY A 228 22.79 8.40 -29.31
C GLY A 228 22.76 6.98 -29.88
N LEU A 229 22.00 6.04 -29.31
CA LEU A 229 21.83 4.68 -29.82
C LEU A 229 20.42 4.41 -30.33
N THR A 230 19.38 4.87 -29.63
CA THR A 230 18.01 4.65 -30.07
C THR A 230 17.09 5.82 -29.69
N HIS A 231 16.06 6.04 -30.49
CA HIS A 231 15.01 7.02 -30.25
C HIS A 231 13.62 6.40 -30.17
N GLU A 232 13.55 5.06 -30.18
CA GLU A 232 12.29 4.31 -30.17
C GLU A 232 12.37 3.09 -29.28
N VAL A 233 11.24 2.75 -28.65
CA VAL A 233 11.04 1.50 -27.88
C VAL A 233 9.74 0.89 -28.31
N VAL A 234 9.78 -0.36 -28.71
CA VAL A 234 8.60 -1.14 -29.06
C VAL A 234 8.44 -2.28 -28.05
N VAL A 235 7.27 -2.38 -27.43
CA VAL A 235 6.92 -3.43 -26.49
C VAL A 235 5.96 -4.39 -27.16
N VAL A 236 6.32 -5.66 -27.24
CA VAL A 236 5.52 -6.71 -27.88
C VAL A 236 5.26 -7.89 -26.95
N SER A 237 4.17 -8.60 -27.20
CA SER A 237 3.87 -9.86 -26.55
C SER A 237 4.54 -11.03 -27.29
N GLY A 238 5.37 -11.78 -26.59
CA GLY A 238 5.95 -13.04 -27.07
C GLY A 238 5.13 -14.27 -26.71
N HIS A 239 3.90 -14.10 -26.23
CA HIS A 239 3.03 -15.21 -25.82
C HIS A 239 2.74 -16.21 -26.96
N VAL A 240 2.69 -15.69 -28.19
CA VAL A 240 2.50 -16.49 -29.40
C VAL A 240 3.76 -16.38 -30.25
N PRO A 241 4.40 -17.51 -30.64
CA PRO A 241 5.66 -17.48 -31.39
C PRO A 241 5.50 -16.84 -32.78
N PRO A 242 6.62 -16.37 -33.36
CA PRO A 242 6.63 -15.90 -34.76
C PRO A 242 6.09 -16.94 -35.73
N GLY A 243 5.27 -16.50 -36.68
CA GLY A 243 4.67 -17.38 -37.70
C GLY A 243 3.44 -18.18 -37.24
N HIS A 244 3.05 -18.10 -35.98
CA HIS A 244 1.80 -18.73 -35.53
C HIS A 244 0.58 -17.93 -36.02
N PRO A 245 -0.49 -18.62 -36.50
CA PRO A 245 -1.69 -17.94 -37.06
C PRO A 245 -2.38 -16.94 -36.13
N GLN A 246 -2.22 -17.10 -34.83
CA GLN A 246 -2.77 -16.19 -33.80
C GLN A 246 -1.83 -15.04 -33.44
N SER A 247 -0.61 -14.98 -34.02
CA SER A 247 0.31 -13.87 -33.78
C SER A 247 -0.18 -12.64 -34.54
N LEU A 248 -0.47 -11.56 -33.79
CA LEU A 248 -0.80 -10.25 -34.37
C LEU A 248 0.44 -9.36 -34.49
N VAL A 249 1.62 -9.87 -34.13
CA VAL A 249 2.88 -9.13 -34.19
C VAL A 249 3.49 -9.27 -35.58
N ASP A 250 3.78 -8.16 -36.24
CA ASP A 250 4.55 -8.13 -37.49
C ASP A 250 6.04 -8.24 -37.16
N TRP A 251 6.51 -9.48 -37.03
CA TRP A 251 7.90 -9.78 -36.68
C TRP A 251 8.90 -9.32 -37.75
N GLU A 252 8.48 -9.29 -39.03
CA GLU A 252 9.32 -8.84 -40.13
C GLU A 252 9.53 -7.31 -40.06
N ALA A 253 8.46 -6.56 -39.77
CA ALA A 253 8.57 -5.11 -39.55
C ALA A 253 9.44 -4.80 -38.33
N LEU A 254 9.28 -5.54 -37.24
CA LEU A 254 10.12 -5.39 -36.03
C LEU A 254 11.61 -5.60 -36.34
N GLY A 255 11.94 -6.59 -37.17
CA GLY A 255 13.33 -6.87 -37.57
C GLY A 255 13.99 -5.74 -38.37
N ARG A 256 13.22 -4.78 -38.90
CA ARG A 256 13.69 -3.59 -39.60
C ARG A 256 13.86 -2.35 -38.71
N LEU A 257 13.35 -2.41 -37.46
CA LEU A 257 13.50 -1.31 -36.52
C LEU A 257 14.94 -1.16 -36.03
N ARG A 258 15.32 0.06 -35.72
CA ARG A 258 16.64 0.37 -35.14
C ARG A 258 16.59 0.67 -33.65
N GLY A 259 15.41 0.58 -33.10
CA GLY A 259 15.14 0.85 -31.69
C GLY A 259 15.30 -0.35 -30.78
N THR A 260 14.98 -0.14 -29.52
CA THR A 260 14.91 -1.21 -28.54
C THR A 260 13.60 -1.99 -28.70
N ILE A 261 13.70 -3.30 -28.75
CA ILE A 261 12.54 -4.18 -28.75
C ILE A 261 12.47 -4.88 -27.38
N VAL A 262 11.38 -4.73 -26.67
CA VAL A 262 11.10 -5.39 -25.41
C VAL A 262 10.05 -6.45 -25.65
N VAL A 263 10.41 -7.72 -25.44
CA VAL A 263 9.49 -8.84 -25.59
C VAL A 263 9.01 -9.28 -24.20
N LEU A 264 7.75 -9.13 -23.93
CA LEU A 264 7.12 -9.64 -22.69
C LEU A 264 6.50 -11.02 -22.94
N MET A 265 6.43 -11.86 -21.88
CA MET A 265 5.85 -13.21 -21.92
C MET A 265 6.50 -14.16 -22.97
N GLY A 266 7.72 -13.83 -23.43
CA GLY A 266 8.52 -14.73 -24.24
C GLY A 266 9.07 -15.88 -23.41
N VAL A 267 8.91 -17.12 -23.87
CA VAL A 267 9.43 -18.34 -23.24
C VAL A 267 10.45 -18.96 -24.15
#